data_685276440dc40119cd35b7070608dee5
#
_entry.id   685276440dc40119cd35b7070608dee5
#
_cell.length_a   1.000
_cell.length_b   1.000
_cell.length_c   1.000
_cell.angle_alpha   90.00
_cell.angle_beta   90.00
_cell.angle_gamma   90.00
#
_symmetry.space_group_name_H-M   'P 1'
#
loop_
_entity.id
_entity.type
_entity.pdbx_description
1 polymer ?
#
loop_
_entity_poly.entity_id
_entity_poly.type
_entity_poly.pdbx_seq_one_letter_code
_entity_poly.pdbx_strand_id
1 'polypeptide(L)'
;KHVYVEKPCSHNLYENELLVKAQIKYGVKVQMGNQQRSSITSSIAIKDIKNGVIGNVFKGEAYYSNNRGSIGIGKVVAIPDTLDWELWQGPAPRRKYKDNIHPYNWHWFRDWGTGEVHNNGTHEIDICRWALGVDYPETVTSFGGKYAYEDDWEFVDTQQVTFKYS
;
A
#
# COMPACT_ATOMS: atom_id res chain seq x y z
N LYS A 1 -14.63 20.04 4.57
CA LYS A 1 -15.30 18.72 4.48
C LYS A 1 -14.40 17.64 5.07
N HIS A 2 -15.00 16.56 5.60
CA HIS A 2 -14.28 15.37 6.02
C HIS A 2 -13.84 14.58 4.78
N VAL A 3 -12.79 13.76 4.92
CA VAL A 3 -12.18 13.01 3.82
C VAL A 3 -12.07 11.54 4.19
N TYR A 4 -12.48 10.67 3.30
CA TYR A 4 -12.15 9.26 3.30
C TYR A 4 -11.25 8.99 2.10
N VAL A 5 -10.07 8.40 2.32
CA VAL A 5 -9.08 8.15 1.29
C VAL A 5 -8.73 6.68 1.23
N GLU A 6 -8.60 6.13 0.02
CA GLU A 6 -8.17 4.74 -0.16
C GLU A 6 -6.71 4.51 0.25
N LYS A 7 -6.42 3.26 0.57
CA LYS A 7 -5.06 2.81 0.86
C LYS A 7 -4.23 2.63 -0.44
N PRO A 8 -2.95 2.86 -0.36
CA PRO A 8 -2.22 3.62 0.64
C PRO A 8 -2.60 5.09 0.53
N CYS A 9 -2.76 5.78 1.62
CA CYS A 9 -3.35 7.13 1.61
C CYS A 9 -2.48 8.20 0.96
N SER A 10 -1.28 7.88 0.57
CA SER A 10 -0.37 8.78 -0.15
C SER A 10 0.71 8.00 -0.90
N HIS A 11 1.44 8.71 -1.74
CA HIS A 11 2.50 8.14 -2.57
C HIS A 11 3.87 8.10 -1.85
N ASN A 12 4.06 8.93 -0.83
CA ASN A 12 5.32 9.02 -0.08
C ASN A 12 5.11 9.53 1.36
N LEU A 13 6.17 9.44 2.18
CA LEU A 13 6.10 9.84 3.60
C LEU A 13 5.75 11.31 3.81
N TYR A 14 6.24 12.20 2.97
CA TYR A 14 5.96 13.63 3.08
C TYR A 14 4.47 13.94 2.88
N GLU A 15 3.84 13.30 1.92
CA GLU A 15 2.39 13.43 1.70
C GLU A 15 1.56 12.89 2.88
N ASN A 16 2.01 11.80 3.52
CA ASN A 16 1.38 11.31 4.75
C ASN A 16 1.43 12.35 5.86
N GLU A 17 2.58 13.00 6.07
CA GLU A 17 2.70 14.08 7.05
C GLU A 17 1.81 15.28 6.71
N LEU A 18 1.72 15.63 5.42
CA LEU A 18 0.85 16.72 4.97
C LEU A 18 -0.63 16.42 5.25
N LEU A 19 -1.08 15.18 5.08
CA LEU A 19 -2.45 14.78 5.40
C LEU A 19 -2.76 14.97 6.88
N VAL A 20 -1.84 14.55 7.76
CA VAL A 20 -1.99 14.73 9.22
C VAL A 20 -1.99 16.22 9.57
N LYS A 21 -1.05 16.99 9.04
CA LYS A 21 -0.97 18.44 9.26
C LYS A 21 -2.23 19.18 8.76
N ALA A 22 -2.74 18.76 7.60
CA ALA A 22 -3.97 19.33 7.04
C ALA A 22 -5.20 19.01 7.89
N GLN A 23 -5.34 17.76 8.38
CA GLN A 23 -6.40 17.39 9.30
C GLN A 23 -6.45 18.30 10.52
N ILE A 24 -5.30 18.51 11.15
CA ILE A 24 -5.16 19.37 12.34
C ILE A 24 -5.48 20.84 11.97
N LYS A 25 -4.84 21.35 10.91
CA LYS A 25 -4.98 22.76 10.48
C LYS A 25 -6.42 23.16 10.17
N TYR A 26 -7.17 22.26 9.52
CA TYR A 26 -8.52 22.57 9.05
C TYR A 26 -9.63 22.00 9.96
N GLY A 27 -9.28 21.33 11.06
CA GLY A 27 -10.25 20.75 12.00
C GLY A 27 -11.18 19.70 11.36
N VAL A 28 -10.69 18.98 10.35
CA VAL A 28 -11.47 17.98 9.62
C VAL A 28 -11.08 16.56 10.04
N LYS A 29 -11.94 15.59 9.73
CA LYS A 29 -11.61 14.17 9.89
C LYS A 29 -11.05 13.65 8.57
N VAL A 30 -9.93 12.93 8.64
CA VAL A 30 -9.34 12.19 7.53
C VAL A 30 -9.18 10.74 7.96
N GLN A 31 -9.72 9.82 7.19
CA GLN A 31 -9.66 8.39 7.46
C GLN A 31 -9.16 7.64 6.25
N MET A 32 -8.15 6.80 6.44
CA MET A 32 -7.71 5.85 5.42
C MET A 32 -8.59 4.59 5.45
N GLY A 33 -8.87 4.04 4.28
CA GLY A 33 -9.64 2.82 4.09
C GLY A 33 -8.87 1.55 4.46
N ASN A 34 -8.82 1.23 5.75
CA ASN A 34 -8.23 -0.01 6.28
C ASN A 34 -9.35 -0.94 6.75
N GLN A 35 -9.99 -1.63 5.80
CA GLN A 35 -11.21 -2.42 6.05
C GLN A 35 -11.03 -3.54 7.08
N GLN A 36 -9.83 -4.08 7.27
CA GLN A 36 -9.56 -5.11 8.28
C GLN A 36 -9.82 -4.59 9.71
N ARG A 37 -9.67 -3.29 9.95
CA ARG A 37 -10.01 -2.63 11.23
C ARG A 37 -11.52 -2.65 11.53
N SER A 38 -12.35 -2.81 10.50
CA SER A 38 -13.81 -2.92 10.61
C SER A 38 -14.32 -4.37 10.63
N SER A 39 -13.44 -5.34 10.46
CA SER A 39 -13.77 -6.77 10.54
C SER A 39 -14.05 -7.17 11.98
N ILE A 40 -15.23 -7.75 12.21
CA ILE A 40 -15.62 -8.27 13.54
C ILE A 40 -14.65 -9.36 13.98
N THR A 41 -14.30 -10.29 13.10
CA THR A 41 -13.38 -11.39 13.37
C THR A 41 -11.99 -10.87 13.75
N SER A 42 -11.45 -9.93 12.98
CA SER A 42 -10.15 -9.31 13.29
C SER A 42 -10.19 -8.60 14.65
N SER A 43 -11.26 -7.87 14.94
CA SER A 43 -11.43 -7.14 16.20
C SER A 43 -11.48 -8.08 17.41
N ILE A 44 -12.19 -9.22 17.29
CA ILE A 44 -12.24 -10.25 18.35
C ILE A 44 -10.85 -10.85 18.53
N ALA A 45 -10.18 -11.29 17.45
CA ALA A 45 -8.85 -11.89 17.54
C ALA A 45 -7.83 -10.94 18.19
N ILE A 46 -7.81 -9.68 17.80
CA ILE A 46 -6.91 -8.68 18.39
C ILE A 46 -7.24 -8.44 19.88
N LYS A 47 -8.52 -8.42 20.24
CA LYS A 47 -8.92 -8.32 21.65
C LYS A 47 -8.43 -9.51 22.48
N ASP A 48 -8.57 -10.72 21.96
CA ASP A 48 -8.12 -11.93 22.63
C ASP A 48 -6.59 -11.97 22.78
N ILE A 49 -5.86 -11.57 21.75
CA ILE A 49 -4.42 -11.40 21.80
C ILE A 49 -4.01 -10.42 22.91
N LYS A 50 -4.66 -9.24 22.96
CA LYS A 50 -4.39 -8.22 23.99
C LYS A 50 -4.77 -8.67 25.39
N ASN A 51 -5.73 -9.58 25.52
CA ASN A 51 -6.12 -10.20 26.80
C ASN A 51 -5.17 -11.36 27.21
N GLY A 52 -4.13 -11.62 26.42
CA GLY A 52 -3.09 -12.60 26.75
C GLY A 52 -3.44 -14.07 26.43
N VAL A 53 -4.42 -14.33 25.57
CA VAL A 53 -4.82 -15.70 25.19
C VAL A 53 -3.64 -16.52 24.65
N ILE A 54 -2.70 -15.86 23.94
CA ILE A 54 -1.48 -16.48 23.42
C ILE A 54 -0.21 -16.05 24.18
N GLY A 55 -0.39 -15.45 25.35
CA GLY A 55 0.71 -14.92 26.16
C GLY A 55 1.25 -13.58 25.64
N ASN A 56 2.52 -13.30 25.95
CA ASN A 56 3.17 -12.05 25.52
C ASN A 56 3.57 -12.13 24.05
N VAL A 57 3.01 -11.24 23.23
CA VAL A 57 3.30 -11.19 21.80
C VAL A 57 4.52 -10.30 21.55
N PHE A 58 5.55 -10.85 20.97
CA PHE A 58 6.82 -10.16 20.70
C PHE A 58 7.16 -10.13 19.19
N LYS A 59 6.42 -10.86 18.37
CA LYS A 59 6.65 -10.95 16.93
C LYS A 59 5.35 -11.15 16.18
N GLY A 60 5.17 -10.48 15.06
CA GLY A 60 4.12 -10.72 14.07
C GLY A 60 4.75 -11.01 12.72
N GLU A 61 4.25 -12.02 12.03
CA GLU A 61 4.65 -12.33 10.66
C GLU A 61 3.41 -12.35 9.78
N ALA A 62 3.53 -11.80 8.59
CA ALA A 62 2.48 -11.81 7.60
C ALA A 62 3.05 -12.19 6.23
N TYR A 63 2.26 -12.88 5.45
CA TYR A 63 2.63 -13.34 4.12
C TYR A 63 1.55 -12.94 3.14
N TYR A 64 1.98 -12.32 2.06
CA TYR A 64 1.13 -12.10 0.90
C TYR A 64 1.74 -12.82 -0.30
N SER A 65 1.02 -13.76 -0.85
CA SER A 65 1.40 -14.47 -2.07
C SER A 65 0.25 -14.41 -3.07
N ASN A 66 0.54 -13.96 -4.27
CA ASN A 66 -0.43 -13.91 -5.36
C ASN A 66 0.24 -14.34 -6.65
N ASN A 67 -0.38 -15.23 -7.37
CA ASN A 67 0.08 -15.65 -8.69
C ASN A 67 -0.26 -14.59 -9.75
N ARG A 68 0.40 -13.42 -9.65
CA ARG A 68 0.26 -12.38 -10.68
C ARG A 68 1.07 -12.77 -11.90
N GLY A 69 0.42 -12.71 -13.04
CA GLY A 69 1.11 -12.85 -14.33
C GLY A 69 1.96 -11.62 -14.67
N SER A 70 2.81 -11.76 -15.68
CA SER A 70 3.53 -10.63 -16.25
C SER A 70 2.57 -9.56 -16.78
N ILE A 71 2.94 -8.29 -16.64
CA ILE A 71 2.24 -7.16 -17.28
C ILE A 71 2.75 -6.88 -18.71
N GLY A 72 3.74 -7.64 -19.18
CA GLY A 72 4.34 -7.49 -20.49
C GLY A 72 5.11 -6.19 -20.70
N ILE A 73 5.56 -6.01 -21.93
CA ILE A 73 6.15 -4.75 -22.42
C ILE A 73 5.07 -3.96 -23.15
N GLY A 74 4.60 -2.88 -22.56
CA GLY A 74 3.50 -2.08 -23.10
C GLY A 74 3.90 -1.27 -24.32
N LYS A 75 2.96 -1.12 -25.23
CA LYS A 75 3.09 -0.30 -26.43
C LYS A 75 2.37 1.02 -26.26
N VAL A 76 2.94 2.08 -26.82
CA VAL A 76 2.24 3.37 -26.92
C VAL A 76 1.09 3.20 -27.92
N VAL A 77 -0.12 3.43 -27.46
CA VAL A 77 -1.35 3.28 -28.24
C VAL A 77 -2.24 4.52 -28.08
N ALA A 78 -3.30 4.59 -28.86
CA ALA A 78 -4.32 5.62 -28.70
C ALA A 78 -4.98 5.50 -27.30
N ILE A 79 -5.25 6.65 -26.68
CA ILE A 79 -5.97 6.71 -25.41
C ILE A 79 -7.41 6.26 -25.67
N PRO A 80 -7.98 5.34 -24.86
CA PRO A 80 -9.38 4.96 -24.96
C PRO A 80 -10.31 6.17 -24.81
N ASP A 81 -11.36 6.26 -25.60
CA ASP A 81 -12.32 7.38 -25.55
C ASP A 81 -13.00 7.57 -24.19
N THR A 82 -13.02 6.52 -23.38
CA THR A 82 -13.60 6.52 -22.02
C THR A 82 -12.61 6.99 -20.93
N LEU A 83 -11.36 7.30 -21.30
CA LEU A 83 -10.31 7.66 -20.36
C LEU A 83 -9.78 9.06 -20.63
N ASP A 84 -9.99 9.97 -19.69
CA ASP A 84 -9.25 11.23 -19.64
C ASP A 84 -7.85 10.96 -19.07
N TRP A 85 -6.91 10.66 -19.96
CA TRP A 85 -5.55 10.31 -19.58
C TRP A 85 -4.81 11.46 -18.89
N GLU A 86 -5.08 12.70 -19.29
CA GLU A 86 -4.47 13.88 -18.68
C GLU A 86 -4.91 14.03 -17.21
N LEU A 87 -6.19 13.92 -16.97
CA LEU A 87 -6.76 13.99 -15.62
C LEU A 87 -6.35 12.76 -14.79
N TRP A 88 -6.35 11.57 -15.41
CA TRP A 88 -6.03 10.32 -14.72
C TRP A 88 -4.61 10.30 -14.15
N GLN A 89 -3.63 10.87 -14.84
CA GLN A 89 -2.25 10.95 -14.37
C GLN A 89 -2.09 11.77 -13.06
N GLY A 90 -3.06 12.61 -12.73
CA GLY A 90 -3.00 13.44 -11.52
C GLY A 90 -1.76 14.35 -11.49
N PRO A 91 -1.06 14.44 -10.36
CA PRO A 91 0.15 15.27 -10.23
C PRO A 91 1.43 14.60 -10.75
N ALA A 92 1.36 13.34 -11.21
CA ALA A 92 2.53 12.60 -11.70
C ALA A 92 3.13 13.23 -12.97
N PRO A 93 4.41 12.98 -13.26
CA PRO A 93 5.01 13.36 -14.52
C PRO A 93 4.22 12.80 -15.72
N ARG A 94 4.08 13.63 -16.77
CA ARG A 94 3.29 13.22 -17.94
C ARG A 94 3.97 12.14 -18.75
N ARG A 95 3.27 11.02 -18.95
CA ARG A 95 3.70 9.90 -19.80
C ARG A 95 2.74 9.68 -20.96
N LYS A 96 3.26 9.16 -22.06
CA LYS A 96 2.42 8.62 -23.13
C LYS A 96 1.65 7.41 -22.61
N TYR A 97 0.40 7.28 -23.05
CA TYR A 97 -0.42 6.13 -22.69
C TYR A 97 0.16 4.84 -23.29
N LYS A 98 0.28 3.82 -22.46
CA LYS A 98 0.62 2.45 -22.86
C LYS A 98 -0.52 1.51 -22.49
N ASP A 99 -0.72 0.49 -23.31
CA ASP A 99 -1.80 -0.49 -23.18
C ASP A 99 -1.71 -1.40 -21.95
N ASN A 100 -0.59 -1.40 -21.25
CA ASN A 100 -0.37 -2.19 -20.05
C ASN A 100 -0.43 -1.39 -18.71
N ILE A 101 -0.88 -0.14 -18.71
CA ILE A 101 -0.96 0.69 -17.49
C ILE A 101 -2.35 0.61 -16.85
N HIS A 102 -3.36 1.00 -17.61
CA HIS A 102 -4.75 1.08 -17.16
C HIS A 102 -5.51 -0.22 -17.53
N PRO A 103 -6.48 -0.68 -16.71
CA PRO A 103 -7.02 -0.01 -15.51
C PRO A 103 -6.31 -0.34 -14.19
N TYR A 104 -5.46 -1.34 -14.13
CA TYR A 104 -4.97 -1.88 -12.86
C TYR A 104 -3.46 -1.80 -12.66
N ASN A 105 -2.68 -2.01 -13.72
CA ASN A 105 -1.23 -2.22 -13.60
C ASN A 105 -0.45 -0.94 -13.22
N TRP A 106 -1.11 0.21 -13.13
CA TRP A 106 -0.50 1.45 -12.61
C TRP A 106 0.15 1.26 -11.24
N HIS A 107 -0.30 0.30 -10.43
CA HIS A 107 0.30 -0.06 -9.14
C HIS A 107 1.80 -0.38 -9.25
N TRP A 108 2.25 -0.80 -10.42
CA TRP A 108 3.59 -1.29 -10.68
C TRP A 108 4.51 -0.26 -11.35
N PHE A 109 4.01 0.94 -11.60
CA PHE A 109 4.78 2.06 -12.14
C PHE A 109 5.04 3.09 -11.04
N ARG A 110 6.31 3.52 -10.93
CA ARG A 110 6.77 4.39 -9.84
C ARG A 110 6.09 5.76 -9.80
N ASP A 111 5.57 6.23 -10.94
CA ASP A 111 4.90 7.53 -11.00
C ASP A 111 3.54 7.52 -10.28
N TRP A 112 2.89 6.38 -10.17
CA TRP A 112 1.54 6.27 -9.60
C TRP A 112 1.43 5.25 -8.47
N GLY A 113 2.18 4.17 -8.58
CA GLY A 113 2.14 3.06 -7.63
C GLY A 113 3.29 3.07 -6.64
N THR A 114 3.20 2.16 -5.69
CA THR A 114 4.17 1.97 -4.62
C THR A 114 4.57 0.49 -4.45
N GLY A 115 4.21 -0.33 -5.43
CA GLY A 115 4.51 -1.77 -5.43
C GLY A 115 3.62 -2.58 -4.48
N GLU A 116 3.89 -3.87 -4.39
CA GLU A 116 3.05 -4.82 -3.66
C GLU A 116 3.07 -4.61 -2.14
N VAL A 117 4.19 -4.17 -1.58
CA VAL A 117 4.31 -3.90 -0.13
C VAL A 117 3.30 -2.84 0.32
N HIS A 118 3.05 -1.82 -0.47
CA HIS A 118 2.02 -0.83 -0.16
C HIS A 118 0.66 -1.20 -0.72
N ASN A 119 0.58 -1.99 -1.78
CA ASN A 119 -0.71 -2.38 -2.33
C ASN A 119 -1.44 -3.34 -1.38
N ASN A 120 -0.89 -4.51 -1.13
CA ASN A 120 -1.49 -5.52 -0.23
C ASN A 120 -0.79 -5.59 1.13
N GLY A 121 0.54 -5.44 1.16
CA GLY A 121 1.29 -5.43 2.42
C GLY A 121 0.84 -4.37 3.42
N THR A 122 0.21 -3.28 2.98
CA THR A 122 -0.44 -2.31 3.87
C THR A 122 -1.41 -2.98 4.84
N HIS A 123 -2.24 -3.91 4.36
CA HIS A 123 -3.23 -4.60 5.19
C HIS A 123 -2.56 -5.54 6.19
N GLU A 124 -1.56 -6.27 5.74
CA GLU A 124 -0.83 -7.26 6.54
C GLU A 124 0.01 -6.57 7.63
N ILE A 125 0.71 -5.51 7.27
CA ILE A 125 1.50 -4.70 8.21
C ILE A 125 0.59 -4.06 9.27
N ASP A 126 -0.58 -3.56 8.86
CA ASP A 126 -1.54 -2.93 9.77
C ASP A 126 -2.06 -3.91 10.84
N ILE A 127 -2.40 -5.13 10.45
CA ILE A 127 -2.85 -6.18 11.37
C ILE A 127 -1.74 -6.57 12.34
N CYS A 128 -0.52 -6.79 11.86
CA CYS A 128 0.63 -7.10 12.72
C CYS A 128 0.89 -5.98 13.74
N ARG A 129 0.90 -4.73 13.29
CA ARG A 129 1.06 -3.57 14.18
C ARG A 129 -0.06 -3.45 15.21
N TRP A 130 -1.29 -3.72 14.82
CA TRP A 130 -2.45 -3.69 15.70
C TRP A 130 -2.37 -4.77 16.80
N ALA A 131 -1.95 -5.98 16.41
CA ALA A 131 -1.76 -7.09 17.34
C ALA A 131 -0.62 -6.80 18.34
N LEU A 132 0.51 -6.31 17.85
CA LEU A 132 1.67 -5.94 18.68
C LEU A 132 1.43 -4.69 19.53
N GLY A 133 0.51 -3.81 19.13
CA GLY A 133 0.26 -2.55 19.83
C GLY A 133 1.37 -1.52 19.65
N VAL A 134 2.06 -1.54 18.51
CA VAL A 134 3.20 -0.68 18.21
C VAL A 134 2.87 0.41 17.20
N ASP A 135 3.60 1.53 17.24
CA ASP A 135 3.39 2.68 16.35
C ASP A 135 4.43 2.76 15.24
N TYR A 136 5.57 3.41 15.47
CA TYR A 136 6.61 3.62 14.48
C TYR A 136 7.79 2.67 14.70
N PRO A 137 8.33 2.06 13.64
CA PRO A 137 9.52 1.25 13.77
C PRO A 137 10.77 2.10 13.97
N GLU A 138 11.71 1.59 14.76
CA GLU A 138 13.06 2.15 14.88
C GLU A 138 13.92 1.88 13.65
N THR A 139 13.73 0.70 13.06
CA THR A 139 14.50 0.25 11.90
C THR A 139 13.59 -0.49 10.94
N VAL A 140 13.79 -0.22 9.65
CA VAL A 140 13.16 -0.97 8.56
C VAL A 140 14.27 -1.50 7.66
N THR A 141 14.24 -2.80 7.42
CA THR A 141 15.15 -3.48 6.49
C THR A 141 14.34 -4.18 5.41
N SER A 142 14.75 -4.01 4.17
CA SER A 142 14.08 -4.62 3.03
C SER A 142 15.10 -5.22 2.07
N PHE A 143 14.79 -6.39 1.57
CA PHE A 143 15.52 -7.02 0.48
C PHE A 143 14.55 -7.78 -0.44
N GLY A 144 14.96 -7.96 -1.67
CA GLY A 144 14.17 -8.60 -2.71
C GLY A 144 14.70 -8.33 -4.09
N GLY A 145 14.00 -8.79 -5.09
CA GLY A 145 14.39 -8.62 -6.47
C GLY A 145 13.24 -8.89 -7.43
N LYS A 146 13.54 -8.75 -8.68
CA LYS A 146 12.65 -9.09 -9.79
C LYS A 146 13.12 -10.41 -10.38
N TYR A 147 12.37 -11.48 -10.10
CA TYR A 147 12.78 -12.85 -10.41
C TYR A 147 11.79 -13.59 -11.31
N ALA A 148 10.53 -13.15 -11.34
CA ALA A 148 9.47 -13.89 -12.04
C ALA A 148 9.40 -13.56 -13.53
N TYR A 149 9.49 -12.29 -13.91
CA TYR A 149 9.27 -11.85 -15.29
C TYR A 149 10.18 -10.69 -15.70
N GLU A 150 10.54 -10.63 -16.97
CA GLU A 150 11.09 -9.44 -17.62
C GLU A 150 9.97 -8.67 -18.29
N ASP A 151 9.49 -7.60 -17.66
CA ASP A 151 8.36 -6.80 -18.12
C ASP A 151 8.47 -5.34 -17.61
N ASP A 152 7.46 -4.52 -17.91
CA ASP A 152 7.41 -3.11 -17.50
C ASP A 152 7.13 -2.88 -15.99
N TRP A 153 7.00 -3.90 -15.19
CA TRP A 153 6.85 -3.79 -13.75
C TRP A 153 8.11 -3.19 -13.12
N GLU A 154 8.02 -1.99 -12.57
CA GLU A 154 9.18 -1.19 -12.09
C GLU A 154 9.61 -1.51 -10.66
N PHE A 155 8.82 -2.27 -9.92
CA PHE A 155 9.14 -2.71 -8.55
C PHE A 155 9.64 -4.15 -8.51
N VAL A 156 10.11 -4.57 -7.33
CA VAL A 156 10.43 -5.96 -7.07
C VAL A 156 9.16 -6.81 -7.02
N ASP A 157 9.20 -8.03 -7.53
CA ASP A 157 8.09 -8.98 -7.48
C ASP A 157 8.18 -9.93 -6.26
N THR A 158 9.36 -10.02 -5.67
CA THR A 158 9.63 -10.81 -4.48
C THR A 158 10.34 -9.94 -3.46
N GLN A 159 9.76 -9.79 -2.27
CA GLN A 159 10.28 -8.89 -1.25
C GLN A 159 10.04 -9.43 0.16
N GLN A 160 11.03 -9.24 1.02
CA GLN A 160 10.90 -9.39 2.45
C GLN A 160 11.19 -8.04 3.12
N VAL A 161 10.35 -7.68 4.09
CA VAL A 161 10.53 -6.45 4.88
C VAL A 161 10.49 -6.81 6.36
N THR A 162 11.43 -6.29 7.11
CA THR A 162 11.49 -6.45 8.57
C THR A 162 11.41 -5.09 9.23
N PHE A 163 10.50 -4.98 10.17
CA PHE A 163 10.30 -3.79 11.01
C PHE A 163 10.72 -4.13 12.43
N LYS A 164 11.64 -3.36 12.99
CA LYS A 164 12.03 -3.45 14.40
C LYS A 164 11.39 -2.31 15.17
N TYR A 165 10.75 -2.64 16.26
CA TYR A 165 10.15 -1.70 17.21
C TYR A 165 10.90 -1.80 18.55
N SER A 166 10.83 -0.73 19.37
CA SER A 166 11.35 -0.72 20.75
C SER A 166 10.50 -1.56 21.71
#